data_71c8f24c55b2c3b84f605c6ccf177fd2
#
_entry.id   71c8f24c55b2c3b84f605c6ccf177fd2
#
_cell.length_a   1.000
_cell.length_b   1.000
_cell.length_c   1.000
_cell.angle_alpha   90.00
_cell.angle_beta   90.00
_cell.angle_gamma   90.00
#
_symmetry.space_group_name_H-M   'P 1'
#
loop_
_entity.id
_entity.type
_entity.pdbx_description
1 polymer ?
#
loop_
_entity_poly.entity_id
_entity_poly.type
_entity_poly.pdbx_seq_one_letter_code
_entity_poly.pdbx_strand_id
1 'polypeptide(L)'
;MKYPGSVISRPLLLGLGAVLIVFFIINVSYDIEKKRETEKRREKRKHRQNLDSLLFHPRRNHQGRKSVGNLDWHSGDVIPVFFRKNVKEMKINCEPLFKGSITAQSRARHMKHPRREISPSMYALLTKKCVRFKHYRNYITGPLTSKENKFPVAYSIIMKDSVFQFESLLRAIYRPQNIYCIHIDQNSPKEIRQAVQNIASCFQENVFTVSVARSVTKGTLSHLQAELGCLRSLLKHPEWKYFINLSENDFPLKINSDIVNILTSLKGANSIPGIPLDQRAEKDTGKLPSGVKPYIGEGDVIMNRETAHFAVNNPQAQSVLKWAEKTQHPQQTFYATLNYNPRQFKIKGSYKGPLDFQNLKSLEHIAKFVDSKNASSHACHGSRSFHGYCTFGVGDLPYLINRKELFAFRFRWDIDRLVLQCMEQMIYQRSKEQFMYPKDYALSFYKHLDIVKHQL
;
A
#
# COMPACT_ATOMS: atom_id res chain seq x y z
N MET A 1 37.02 -83.58 17.59
CA MET A 1 36.02 -82.77 16.98
C MET A 1 35.87 -81.54 17.84
N LYS A 2 36.35 -80.40 17.39
CA LYS A 2 36.28 -79.12 18.13
C LYS A 2 35.35 -78.16 17.36
N TYR A 3 34.33 -77.65 18.01
CA TYR A 3 33.50 -76.60 17.48
C TYR A 3 34.21 -75.22 17.71
N PRO A 4 34.20 -74.34 16.71
CA PRO A 4 34.68 -72.94 16.92
C PRO A 4 33.57 -72.07 17.45
N GLY A 5 33.87 -71.36 18.55
CA GLY A 5 32.99 -70.32 19.13
C GLY A 5 32.94 -69.07 18.25
N SER A 6 31.75 -68.56 18.06
CA SER A 6 31.50 -67.32 17.32
C SER A 6 31.80 -66.13 18.26
N VAL A 7 32.82 -65.35 17.90
CA VAL A 7 33.11 -64.06 18.55
C VAL A 7 32.16 -63.02 17.96
N ILE A 8 31.17 -62.61 18.71
CA ILE A 8 30.32 -61.46 18.36
C ILE A 8 31.13 -60.19 18.59
N SER A 9 31.44 -59.47 17.54
CA SER A 9 32.30 -58.32 17.54
C SER A 9 31.61 -57.13 18.30
N ARG A 10 32.30 -56.55 19.29
CA ARG A 10 31.92 -55.40 20.09
C ARG A 10 31.47 -54.13 19.31
N PRO A 11 31.80 -53.87 18.03
CA PRO A 11 31.35 -52.67 17.33
C PRO A 11 29.85 -52.63 16.99
N LEU A 12 29.14 -53.75 16.90
CA LEU A 12 27.69 -53.73 16.55
C LEU A 12 26.78 -53.25 17.72
N LEU A 13 27.20 -53.45 18.97
CA LEU A 13 26.46 -53.05 20.15
C LEU A 13 26.55 -51.51 20.39
N LEU A 14 27.65 -50.85 20.01
CA LEU A 14 27.83 -49.41 20.12
C LEU A 14 27.01 -48.65 19.05
N GLY A 15 26.85 -49.20 17.84
CA GLY A 15 26.03 -48.63 16.79
C GLY A 15 24.53 -48.63 17.12
N LEU A 16 24.01 -49.71 17.69
CA LEU A 16 22.60 -49.83 18.10
C LEU A 16 22.25 -48.86 19.24
N GLY A 17 23.15 -48.64 20.20
CA GLY A 17 22.99 -47.69 21.30
C GLY A 17 22.89 -46.23 20.79
N ALA A 18 23.76 -45.85 19.85
CA ALA A 18 23.75 -44.52 19.24
C ALA A 18 22.45 -44.24 18.46
N VAL A 19 21.96 -45.20 17.68
CA VAL A 19 20.70 -45.08 16.93
C VAL A 19 19.51 -44.92 17.87
N LEU A 20 19.45 -45.66 18.97
CA LEU A 20 18.40 -45.57 19.97
C LEU A 20 18.40 -44.21 20.69
N ILE A 21 19.60 -43.68 21.01
CA ILE A 21 19.73 -42.34 21.60
C ILE A 21 19.25 -41.24 20.64
N VAL A 22 19.60 -41.30 19.36
CA VAL A 22 19.13 -40.34 18.35
C VAL A 22 17.62 -40.42 18.21
N PHE A 23 17.04 -41.62 18.15
CA PHE A 23 15.57 -41.79 18.11
C PHE A 23 14.89 -41.24 19.35
N PHE A 24 15.47 -41.43 20.52
CA PHE A 24 14.93 -40.88 21.76
C PHE A 24 14.99 -39.35 21.80
N ILE A 25 16.09 -38.75 21.34
CA ILE A 25 16.23 -37.29 21.25
C ILE A 25 15.23 -36.71 20.27
N ILE A 26 15.04 -37.33 19.12
CA ILE A 26 14.07 -36.89 18.09
C ILE A 26 12.64 -36.94 18.64
N ASN A 27 12.26 -38.04 19.31
CA ASN A 27 10.94 -38.17 19.92
C ASN A 27 10.70 -37.17 21.08
N VAL A 28 11.69 -36.94 21.92
CA VAL A 28 11.59 -35.96 23.03
C VAL A 28 11.48 -34.55 22.43
N SER A 29 12.24 -34.22 21.38
CA SER A 29 12.15 -32.94 20.70
C SER A 29 10.77 -32.73 20.04
N TYR A 30 10.24 -33.76 19.41
CA TYR A 30 8.89 -33.74 18.80
C TYR A 30 7.79 -33.53 19.86
N ASP A 31 7.87 -34.20 21.00
CA ASP A 31 6.92 -34.04 22.11
C ASP A 31 6.99 -32.65 22.77
N ILE A 32 8.20 -32.08 22.88
CA ILE A 32 8.38 -30.70 23.35
C ILE A 32 7.76 -29.69 22.39
N GLU A 33 7.96 -29.88 21.10
CA GLU A 33 7.41 -29.00 20.08
C GLU A 33 5.88 -29.10 20.02
N LYS A 34 5.33 -30.29 20.12
CA LYS A 34 3.88 -30.57 20.22
C LYS A 34 3.26 -29.97 21.49
N LYS A 35 3.95 -30.02 22.63
CA LYS A 35 3.51 -29.34 23.87
C LYS A 35 3.52 -27.82 23.69
N ARG A 36 4.58 -27.24 23.12
CA ARG A 36 4.63 -25.80 22.81
C ARG A 36 3.51 -25.33 21.87
N GLU A 37 3.19 -26.13 20.84
CA GLU A 37 2.09 -25.79 19.95
C GLU A 37 0.73 -25.89 20.65
N THR A 38 0.52 -26.89 21.52
CA THR A 38 -0.71 -27.03 22.29
C THR A 38 -0.87 -25.90 23.32
N GLU A 39 0.19 -25.45 23.98
CA GLU A 39 0.17 -24.28 24.85
C GLU A 39 -0.16 -23.00 24.07
N LYS A 40 0.50 -22.75 22.94
CA LYS A 40 0.18 -21.64 22.05
C LYS A 40 -1.29 -21.66 21.59
N ARG A 41 -1.85 -22.84 21.31
CA ARG A 41 -3.28 -23.00 20.97
C ARG A 41 -4.20 -22.76 22.17
N ARG A 42 -3.78 -23.14 23.37
CA ARG A 42 -4.52 -22.86 24.64
C ARG A 42 -4.52 -21.37 24.97
N GLU A 43 -3.39 -20.70 24.85
CA GLU A 43 -3.28 -19.23 25.05
C GLU A 43 -4.11 -18.49 24.02
N LYS A 44 -4.07 -18.88 22.73
CA LYS A 44 -4.94 -18.34 21.70
C LYS A 44 -6.42 -18.55 22.00
N ARG A 45 -6.82 -19.69 22.55
CA ARG A 45 -8.21 -19.95 22.96
C ARG A 45 -8.62 -19.11 24.17
N LYS A 46 -7.79 -19.01 25.21
CA LYS A 46 -8.04 -18.14 26.38
C LYS A 46 -8.16 -16.67 25.96
N HIS A 47 -7.27 -16.22 25.08
CA HIS A 47 -7.32 -14.85 24.54
C HIS A 47 -8.61 -14.62 23.72
N ARG A 48 -9.03 -15.60 22.93
CA ARG A 48 -10.29 -15.53 22.15
C ARG A 48 -11.52 -15.52 23.05
N GLN A 49 -11.56 -16.31 24.11
CA GLN A 49 -12.66 -16.36 25.09
C GLN A 49 -12.77 -15.05 25.90
N ASN A 50 -11.64 -14.47 26.32
CA ASN A 50 -11.62 -13.15 26.94
C ASN A 50 -12.09 -12.05 25.96
N LEU A 51 -11.71 -12.14 24.70
CA LEU A 51 -12.17 -11.22 23.65
C LEU A 51 -13.70 -11.29 23.46
N ASP A 52 -14.27 -12.50 23.42
CA ASP A 52 -15.72 -12.71 23.27
C ASP A 52 -16.50 -12.21 24.49
N SER A 53 -15.97 -12.40 25.71
CA SER A 53 -16.60 -11.89 26.94
C SER A 53 -16.60 -10.37 27.05
N LEU A 54 -15.56 -9.68 26.53
CA LEU A 54 -15.50 -8.23 26.47
C LEU A 54 -16.43 -7.63 25.38
N LEU A 55 -16.78 -8.41 24.35
CA LEU A 55 -17.69 -8.01 23.29
C LEU A 55 -19.17 -8.05 23.69
N PHE A 56 -19.55 -8.83 24.72
CA PHE A 56 -20.94 -9.09 25.09
C PHE A 56 -21.47 -8.34 26.31
N HIS A 57 -20.64 -7.59 27.06
CA HIS A 57 -21.09 -6.80 28.22
C HIS A 57 -20.76 -5.31 28.09
N PRO A 58 -21.72 -4.45 27.72
CA PRO A 58 -21.54 -3.01 27.81
C PRO A 58 -21.67 -2.57 29.29
N ARG A 59 -20.58 -2.29 29.95
CA ARG A 59 -20.63 -1.51 31.21
C ARG A 59 -21.04 -0.08 30.87
N ARG A 60 -22.27 0.30 31.26
CA ARG A 60 -22.70 1.68 31.42
C ARG A 60 -21.86 2.30 32.54
N ASN A 61 -21.06 3.30 32.23
CA ASN A 61 -20.63 4.29 33.19
C ASN A 61 -20.76 5.68 32.59
N HIS A 62 -21.62 6.44 33.22
CA HIS A 62 -21.73 7.89 33.07
C HIS A 62 -20.56 8.55 33.78
N GLN A 63 -20.12 9.66 33.22
CA GLN A 63 -19.44 10.83 33.77
C GLN A 63 -18.00 11.06 33.30
N GLY A 64 -17.75 12.29 32.89
CA GLY A 64 -16.46 12.97 32.95
C GLY A 64 -15.75 13.16 31.61
N ARG A 65 -16.01 14.31 30.93
CA ARG A 65 -15.04 14.89 29.99
C ARG A 65 -13.71 15.06 30.72
N LYS A 66 -12.69 14.31 30.33
CA LYS A 66 -11.30 14.62 30.58
C LYS A 66 -10.50 14.56 29.28
N SER A 67 -9.61 15.53 29.15
CA SER A 67 -8.63 15.70 28.08
C SER A 67 -7.94 14.40 27.71
N VAL A 68 -7.79 14.16 26.39
CA VAL A 68 -7.04 13.03 25.85
C VAL A 68 -5.55 13.29 26.06
N GLY A 69 -5.06 12.91 27.27
CA GLY A 69 -3.65 12.81 27.57
C GLY A 69 -3.27 11.34 27.61
N ASN A 70 -2.17 11.01 26.97
CA ASN A 70 -1.42 9.75 27.03
C ASN A 70 -2.25 8.48 27.28
N LEU A 71 -2.77 7.88 26.22
CA LEU A 71 -3.28 6.52 26.23
C LEU A 71 -2.08 5.57 26.13
N ASP A 72 -1.88 4.83 27.21
CA ASP A 72 -0.91 3.75 27.30
C ASP A 72 -1.38 2.58 26.42
N TRP A 73 -0.75 2.38 25.27
CA TRP A 73 -1.18 1.47 24.20
C TRP A 73 -0.85 -0.02 24.46
N HIS A 74 -0.33 -0.33 25.64
CA HIS A 74 0.13 -1.68 26.00
C HIS A 74 -0.88 -2.52 26.79
N SER A 75 -2.04 -1.99 27.17
CA SER A 75 -3.09 -2.82 27.76
C SER A 75 -3.90 -3.50 26.65
N GLY A 76 -3.61 -4.78 26.38
CA GLY A 76 -4.16 -5.60 25.32
C GLY A 76 -5.68 -5.91 25.39
N ASP A 77 -6.49 -5.08 26.04
CA ASP A 77 -7.84 -5.45 26.47
C ASP A 77 -8.98 -4.80 25.72
N VAL A 78 -8.72 -3.91 24.75
CA VAL A 78 -9.83 -3.25 24.03
C VAL A 78 -9.66 -3.36 22.52
N ILE A 79 -10.46 -4.21 21.87
CA ILE A 79 -10.63 -4.12 20.42
C ILE A 79 -11.21 -2.76 20.10
N PRO A 80 -10.47 -1.91 19.36
CA PRO A 80 -10.97 -0.61 18.99
C PRO A 80 -12.33 -0.71 18.29
N VAL A 81 -13.22 0.25 18.58
CA VAL A 81 -14.59 0.28 18.05
C VAL A 81 -14.63 0.15 16.52
N PHE A 82 -13.59 0.63 15.83
CA PHE A 82 -13.49 0.54 14.37
C PHE A 82 -13.26 -0.89 13.82
N PHE A 83 -12.85 -1.84 14.65
CA PHE A 83 -12.81 -3.27 14.28
C PHE A 83 -14.09 -4.04 14.65
N ARG A 84 -15.07 -3.38 15.26
CA ARG A 84 -16.36 -3.96 15.54
C ARG A 84 -17.20 -3.98 14.26
N LYS A 85 -17.26 -5.13 13.63
CA LYS A 85 -17.90 -5.31 12.33
C LYS A 85 -19.41 -5.20 12.42
N ASN A 86 -20.03 -4.44 11.52
CA ASN A 86 -21.38 -4.71 11.06
C ASN A 86 -21.31 -5.89 10.06
N VAL A 87 -21.42 -7.11 10.57
CA VAL A 87 -21.15 -8.39 9.87
C VAL A 87 -22.10 -8.66 8.68
N LYS A 88 -23.17 -7.88 8.50
CA LYS A 88 -24.19 -8.15 7.47
C LYS A 88 -23.77 -7.91 6.02
N GLU A 89 -22.62 -7.24 5.77
CA GLU A 89 -22.26 -6.81 4.40
C GLU A 89 -21.29 -7.71 3.64
N MET A 90 -20.60 -8.66 4.28
CA MET A 90 -19.63 -9.51 3.57
C MET A 90 -20.15 -10.95 3.41
N LYS A 91 -21.06 -11.16 2.46
CA LYS A 91 -21.57 -12.49 2.09
C LYS A 91 -20.62 -13.30 1.21
N ILE A 92 -19.51 -12.72 0.76
CA ILE A 92 -18.59 -13.34 -0.20
C ILE A 92 -17.34 -13.80 0.52
N ASN A 93 -17.04 -15.10 0.44
CA ASN A 93 -15.74 -15.63 0.86
C ASN A 93 -14.73 -15.43 -0.27
N CYS A 94 -13.82 -14.47 -0.09
CA CYS A 94 -12.76 -14.16 -1.08
C CYS A 94 -11.53 -15.06 -0.94
N GLU A 95 -11.39 -15.84 0.12
CA GLU A 95 -10.20 -16.68 0.36
C GLU A 95 -9.92 -17.67 -0.77
N PRO A 96 -10.91 -18.42 -1.31
CA PRO A 96 -10.66 -19.31 -2.44
C PRO A 96 -10.24 -18.58 -3.71
N LEU A 97 -10.71 -17.33 -3.91
CA LEU A 97 -10.31 -16.49 -5.05
C LEU A 97 -8.84 -16.09 -4.95
N PHE A 98 -8.36 -15.71 -3.77
CA PHE A 98 -6.95 -15.43 -3.52
C PHE A 98 -6.05 -16.67 -3.67
N LYS A 99 -6.60 -17.87 -3.47
CA LYS A 99 -5.91 -19.15 -3.71
C LYS A 99 -5.97 -19.63 -5.16
N GLY A 100 -6.62 -18.87 -6.05
CA GLY A 100 -6.70 -19.20 -7.48
C GLY A 100 -7.72 -20.31 -7.81
N SER A 101 -8.68 -20.60 -6.95
CA SER A 101 -9.69 -21.62 -7.21
C SER A 101 -10.53 -21.31 -8.45
N ILE A 102 -10.39 -22.13 -9.49
CA ILE A 102 -11.12 -22.01 -10.77
C ILE A 102 -12.64 -22.06 -10.51
N THR A 103 -13.08 -22.98 -9.64
CA THR A 103 -14.50 -23.11 -9.27
C THR A 103 -15.03 -21.83 -8.60
N ALA A 104 -14.25 -21.21 -7.70
CA ALA A 104 -14.63 -19.95 -7.06
C ALA A 104 -14.67 -18.80 -8.07
N GLN A 105 -13.72 -18.73 -8.99
CA GLN A 105 -13.70 -17.73 -10.06
C GLN A 105 -14.88 -17.87 -11.01
N SER A 106 -15.24 -19.11 -11.40
CA SER A 106 -16.41 -19.37 -12.23
C SER A 106 -17.70 -18.93 -11.52
N ARG A 107 -17.88 -19.30 -10.25
CA ARG A 107 -19.03 -18.83 -9.44
C ARG A 107 -19.07 -17.31 -9.34
N ALA A 108 -17.93 -16.66 -9.12
CA ALA A 108 -17.82 -15.22 -9.00
C ALA A 108 -18.32 -14.49 -10.26
N ARG A 109 -17.97 -14.98 -11.45
CA ARG A 109 -18.43 -14.41 -12.74
C ARG A 109 -19.95 -14.45 -12.93
N HIS A 110 -20.61 -15.46 -12.35
CA HIS A 110 -22.06 -15.65 -12.47
C HIS A 110 -22.87 -15.08 -11.31
N MET A 111 -22.17 -14.52 -10.28
CA MET A 111 -22.87 -13.93 -9.13
C MET A 111 -23.54 -12.61 -9.51
N LYS A 112 -24.84 -12.50 -9.21
CA LYS A 112 -25.50 -11.19 -9.16
C LYS A 112 -24.94 -10.45 -7.95
N HIS A 113 -24.17 -9.40 -8.21
CA HIS A 113 -23.50 -8.63 -7.16
C HIS A 113 -24.54 -7.91 -6.30
N PRO A 114 -24.67 -8.26 -5.00
CA PRO A 114 -25.70 -7.69 -4.13
C PRO A 114 -25.36 -6.25 -3.72
N ARG A 115 -24.08 -5.86 -3.80
CA ARG A 115 -23.63 -4.53 -3.38
C ARG A 115 -23.82 -3.52 -4.52
N ARG A 116 -24.67 -2.53 -4.28
CA ARG A 116 -24.82 -1.39 -5.18
C ARG A 116 -23.76 -0.35 -4.88
N GLU A 117 -23.34 0.38 -5.89
CA GLU A 117 -22.54 1.57 -5.73
C GLU A 117 -23.30 2.59 -4.86
N ILE A 118 -22.59 3.18 -3.90
CA ILE A 118 -23.14 4.29 -3.12
C ILE A 118 -23.07 5.53 -4.01
N SER A 119 -24.24 6.08 -4.33
CA SER A 119 -24.34 7.28 -5.17
C SER A 119 -23.76 8.53 -4.50
N PRO A 120 -23.36 9.55 -5.27
CA PRO A 120 -22.91 10.83 -4.70
C PRO A 120 -23.93 11.45 -3.74
N SER A 121 -25.23 11.38 -4.08
CA SER A 121 -26.31 11.88 -3.19
C SER A 121 -26.41 11.13 -1.88
N MET A 122 -26.17 9.81 -1.88
CA MET A 122 -26.16 9.01 -0.66
C MET A 122 -24.96 9.37 0.22
N TYR A 123 -23.77 9.64 -0.36
CA TYR A 123 -22.64 10.16 0.41
C TYR A 123 -22.96 11.51 1.07
N ALA A 124 -23.67 12.41 0.38
CA ALA A 124 -24.11 13.68 0.97
C ALA A 124 -25.02 13.49 2.19
N LEU A 125 -25.83 12.42 2.22
CA LEU A 125 -26.65 12.06 3.39
C LEU A 125 -25.80 11.43 4.51
N LEU A 126 -24.94 10.48 4.17
CA LEU A 126 -24.11 9.76 5.14
C LEU A 126 -23.15 10.69 5.88
N THR A 127 -22.56 11.66 5.18
CA THR A 127 -21.57 12.60 5.74
C THR A 127 -22.19 13.71 6.61
N LYS A 128 -23.52 13.86 6.66
CA LYS A 128 -24.17 14.77 7.63
C LYS A 128 -23.83 14.43 9.10
N LYS A 129 -23.47 13.17 9.37
CA LYS A 129 -23.06 12.70 10.71
C LYS A 129 -21.71 11.97 10.60
N CYS A 130 -20.62 12.73 10.58
CA CYS A 130 -19.26 12.21 10.30
C CYS A 130 -18.83 11.05 11.21
N VAL A 131 -19.12 11.07 12.50
CA VAL A 131 -18.81 9.96 13.42
C VAL A 131 -19.53 8.69 12.97
N ARG A 132 -20.83 8.80 12.65
CA ARG A 132 -21.63 7.66 12.18
C ARG A 132 -21.17 7.18 10.80
N PHE A 133 -20.82 8.10 9.90
CA PHE A 133 -20.26 7.77 8.59
C PHE A 133 -18.96 6.95 8.72
N LYS A 134 -17.99 7.44 9.49
CA LYS A 134 -16.73 6.75 9.72
C LYS A 134 -16.93 5.35 10.31
N HIS A 135 -17.81 5.23 11.29
CA HIS A 135 -18.14 3.93 11.90
C HIS A 135 -18.86 3.00 10.91
N TYR A 136 -19.90 3.49 10.21
CA TYR A 136 -20.65 2.71 9.23
C TYR A 136 -19.78 2.19 8.09
N ARG A 137 -18.81 3.01 7.65
CA ARG A 137 -17.87 2.64 6.58
C ARG A 137 -16.64 1.87 7.09
N ASN A 138 -16.53 1.58 8.38
CA ASN A 138 -15.41 0.86 9.00
C ASN A 138 -14.04 1.55 8.78
N TYR A 139 -13.99 2.88 8.88
CA TYR A 139 -12.70 3.59 8.90
C TYR A 139 -11.89 3.23 10.14
N ILE A 140 -10.60 2.99 9.98
CA ILE A 140 -9.68 2.79 11.09
C ILE A 140 -9.26 4.18 11.59
N THR A 141 -9.87 4.64 12.68
CA THR A 141 -9.76 6.01 13.20
C THR A 141 -8.71 6.17 14.31
N GLY A 142 -7.84 5.20 14.49
CA GLY A 142 -6.71 5.25 15.41
C GLY A 142 -5.46 4.66 14.77
N PRO A 143 -4.26 5.04 15.24
CA PRO A 143 -3.04 4.34 14.86
C PRO A 143 -3.09 2.92 15.43
N LEU A 144 -2.63 1.92 14.66
CA LEU A 144 -2.64 0.54 15.12
C LEU A 144 -1.35 0.16 15.86
N THR A 145 -0.28 0.90 15.63
CA THR A 145 1.02 0.68 16.30
C THR A 145 1.71 2.01 16.61
N SER A 146 2.58 2.03 17.62
CA SER A 146 3.43 3.18 17.92
C SER A 146 4.34 3.56 16.76
N LYS A 147 4.81 2.58 15.98
CA LYS A 147 5.65 2.81 14.80
C LYS A 147 4.88 3.54 13.71
N GLU A 148 3.63 3.13 13.40
CA GLU A 148 2.78 3.84 12.45
C GLU A 148 2.53 5.29 12.89
N ASN A 149 2.26 5.51 14.18
CA ASN A 149 2.03 6.85 14.73
C ASN A 149 3.22 7.79 14.54
N LYS A 150 4.44 7.26 14.70
CA LYS A 150 5.70 8.02 14.55
C LYS A 150 6.19 8.17 13.11
N PHE A 151 5.51 7.53 12.16
CA PHE A 151 5.91 7.52 10.75
C PHE A 151 4.73 7.84 9.82
N PRO A 152 4.22 9.07 9.87
CA PRO A 152 3.14 9.50 8.98
C PRO A 152 3.57 9.50 7.51
N VAL A 153 2.62 9.16 6.63
CA VAL A 153 2.78 9.16 5.17
C VAL A 153 1.85 10.20 4.56
N ALA A 154 2.33 10.92 3.57
CA ALA A 154 1.54 11.89 2.80
C ALA A 154 1.09 11.27 1.48
N TYR A 155 -0.18 11.46 1.15
CA TYR A 155 -0.78 10.97 -0.09
C TYR A 155 -1.37 12.12 -0.90
N SER A 156 -1.10 12.16 -2.21
CA SER A 156 -1.94 12.89 -3.15
C SER A 156 -2.87 11.92 -3.86
N ILE A 157 -4.14 12.27 -4.02
CA ILE A 157 -5.12 11.44 -4.71
C ILE A 157 -5.79 12.30 -5.79
N ILE A 158 -5.61 11.93 -7.05
CA ILE A 158 -6.34 12.54 -8.17
C ILE A 158 -7.64 11.77 -8.37
N MET A 159 -8.76 12.48 -8.26
CA MET A 159 -10.11 11.94 -8.33
C MET A 159 -10.89 12.59 -9.47
N LYS A 160 -11.61 11.78 -10.27
CA LYS A 160 -12.34 12.24 -11.44
C LYS A 160 -13.75 11.66 -11.56
N ASP A 161 -13.90 10.33 -11.58
CA ASP A 161 -15.09 9.67 -12.09
C ASP A 161 -15.97 9.03 -11.01
N SER A 162 -15.42 8.33 -10.00
CA SER A 162 -16.20 7.53 -9.04
C SER A 162 -15.91 7.87 -7.59
N VAL A 163 -16.89 8.51 -6.93
CA VAL A 163 -16.83 8.78 -5.47
C VAL A 163 -16.74 7.48 -4.67
N PHE A 164 -17.45 6.44 -5.11
CA PHE A 164 -17.43 5.15 -4.42
C PHE A 164 -16.04 4.52 -4.44
N GLN A 165 -15.38 4.56 -5.59
CA GLN A 165 -14.05 3.99 -5.76
C GLN A 165 -12.99 4.80 -5.02
N PHE A 166 -13.07 6.13 -5.10
CA PHE A 166 -12.25 7.05 -4.30
C PHE A 166 -12.41 6.78 -2.80
N GLU A 167 -13.65 6.68 -2.29
CA GLU A 167 -13.90 6.42 -0.87
C GLU A 167 -13.41 5.05 -0.44
N SER A 168 -13.50 4.04 -1.31
CA SER A 168 -12.96 2.70 -1.06
C SER A 168 -11.43 2.72 -0.93
N LEU A 169 -10.74 3.45 -1.80
CA LEU A 169 -9.29 3.69 -1.69
C LEU A 169 -8.95 4.44 -0.40
N LEU A 170 -9.59 5.59 -0.17
CA LEU A 170 -9.34 6.41 1.02
C LEU A 170 -9.52 5.58 2.30
N ARG A 171 -10.59 4.81 2.39
CA ARG A 171 -10.87 3.96 3.55
C ARG A 171 -9.83 2.87 3.77
N ALA A 172 -9.31 2.28 2.68
CA ALA A 172 -8.28 1.24 2.76
C ALA A 172 -6.95 1.77 3.31
N ILE A 173 -6.57 3.00 2.95
CA ILE A 173 -5.29 3.62 3.34
C ILE A 173 -5.40 4.58 4.53
N TYR A 174 -6.62 4.96 4.93
CA TYR A 174 -6.81 5.97 5.97
C TYR A 174 -6.23 5.56 7.32
N ARG A 175 -5.41 6.45 7.87
CA ARG A 175 -4.96 6.46 9.27
C ARG A 175 -4.93 7.91 9.75
N PRO A 176 -5.25 8.19 11.02
CA PRO A 176 -5.34 9.57 11.52
C PRO A 176 -4.01 10.32 11.51
N GLN A 177 -2.88 9.61 11.59
CA GLN A 177 -1.55 10.22 11.53
C GLN A 177 -1.09 10.55 10.10
N ASN A 178 -1.66 9.92 9.07
CA ASN A 178 -1.33 10.17 7.67
C ASN A 178 -2.04 11.44 7.15
N ILE A 179 -1.53 12.03 6.09
CA ILE A 179 -2.07 13.26 5.49
C ILE A 179 -2.49 12.98 4.05
N TYR A 180 -3.66 13.46 3.66
CA TYR A 180 -4.26 13.17 2.35
C TYR A 180 -4.70 14.45 1.67
N CYS A 181 -4.08 14.77 0.54
CA CYS A 181 -4.50 15.84 -0.35
C CYS A 181 -5.28 15.26 -1.53
N ILE A 182 -6.47 15.76 -1.78
CA ILE A 182 -7.33 15.31 -2.87
C ILE A 182 -7.41 16.41 -3.91
N HIS A 183 -6.98 16.09 -5.14
CA HIS A 183 -7.26 16.91 -6.30
C HIS A 183 -8.50 16.37 -7.01
N ILE A 184 -9.56 17.16 -7.05
CA ILE A 184 -10.79 16.81 -7.77
C ILE A 184 -10.71 17.43 -9.16
N ASP A 185 -10.84 16.60 -10.21
CA ASP A 185 -10.81 17.07 -11.60
C ASP A 185 -11.93 18.12 -11.82
N GLN A 186 -11.58 19.21 -12.49
CA GLN A 186 -12.52 20.30 -12.77
C GLN A 186 -13.73 19.83 -13.60
N ASN A 187 -13.54 18.87 -14.48
CA ASN A 187 -14.56 18.32 -15.34
C ASN A 187 -15.45 17.26 -14.64
N SER A 188 -15.15 16.90 -13.39
CA SER A 188 -16.03 16.01 -12.63
C SER A 188 -17.41 16.66 -12.43
N PRO A 189 -18.50 15.91 -12.51
CA PRO A 189 -19.85 16.40 -12.21
C PRO A 189 -19.92 17.08 -10.83
N LYS A 190 -20.79 18.11 -10.72
CA LYS A 190 -20.92 18.89 -9.48
C LYS A 190 -21.26 18.02 -8.27
N GLU A 191 -22.11 17.01 -8.45
CA GLU A 191 -22.52 16.08 -7.41
C GLU A 191 -21.35 15.24 -6.91
N ILE A 192 -20.46 14.82 -7.82
CA ILE A 192 -19.24 14.10 -7.47
C ILE A 192 -18.30 15.00 -6.66
N ARG A 193 -18.04 16.22 -7.15
CA ARG A 193 -17.18 17.18 -6.44
C ARG A 193 -17.69 17.45 -5.02
N GLN A 194 -19.00 17.71 -4.88
CA GLN A 194 -19.61 17.96 -3.59
C GLN A 194 -19.53 16.76 -2.64
N ALA A 195 -19.76 15.55 -3.16
CA ALA A 195 -19.68 14.33 -2.35
C ALA A 195 -18.26 14.08 -1.83
N VAL A 196 -17.22 14.29 -2.66
CA VAL A 196 -15.82 14.17 -2.24
C VAL A 196 -15.47 15.22 -1.19
N GLN A 197 -15.89 16.48 -1.36
CA GLN A 197 -15.69 17.53 -0.37
C GLN A 197 -16.38 17.21 0.98
N ASN A 198 -17.60 16.69 0.93
CA ASN A 198 -18.34 16.26 2.11
C ASN A 198 -17.64 15.06 2.82
N ILE A 199 -17.07 14.12 2.07
CA ILE A 199 -16.26 13.04 2.65
C ILE A 199 -15.04 13.63 3.34
N ALA A 200 -14.27 14.48 2.64
CA ALA A 200 -13.06 15.09 3.18
C ALA A 200 -13.35 15.88 4.47
N SER A 201 -14.42 16.64 4.51
CA SER A 201 -14.81 17.45 5.69
C SER A 201 -15.06 16.62 6.95
N CYS A 202 -15.36 15.32 6.82
CA CYS A 202 -15.51 14.42 7.95
C CYS A 202 -14.19 14.08 8.66
N PHE A 203 -13.06 14.35 8.04
CA PHE A 203 -11.73 14.01 8.59
C PHE A 203 -10.92 15.25 9.04
N GLN A 204 -11.50 16.43 8.86
CA GLN A 204 -11.02 17.74 9.33
C GLN A 204 -9.59 18.11 8.92
N GLU A 205 -8.57 17.66 9.68
CA GLU A 205 -7.21 18.19 9.55
C GLU A 205 -6.30 17.38 8.62
N ASN A 206 -6.56 16.08 8.47
CA ASN A 206 -5.67 15.20 7.74
C ASN A 206 -6.17 14.74 6.37
N VAL A 207 -7.40 15.12 5.97
CA VAL A 207 -7.93 14.90 4.62
C VAL A 207 -8.50 16.21 4.10
N PHE A 208 -7.96 16.73 3.01
CA PHE A 208 -8.40 18.01 2.46
C PHE A 208 -8.36 18.01 0.93
N THR A 209 -9.14 18.90 0.33
CA THR A 209 -9.15 19.12 -1.11
C THR A 209 -8.33 20.36 -1.45
N VAL A 210 -7.66 20.36 -2.61
CA VAL A 210 -7.01 21.58 -3.11
C VAL A 210 -8.06 22.59 -3.59
N SER A 211 -7.79 23.88 -3.35
CA SER A 211 -8.73 24.98 -3.68
C SER A 211 -8.83 25.25 -5.19
N VAL A 212 -7.77 24.96 -5.94
CA VAL A 212 -7.74 25.21 -7.39
C VAL A 212 -7.95 23.89 -8.13
N ALA A 213 -9.16 23.68 -8.62
CA ALA A 213 -9.46 22.57 -9.51
C ALA A 213 -8.85 22.83 -10.88
N ARG A 214 -8.27 21.79 -11.48
CA ARG A 214 -7.77 21.77 -12.86
C ARG A 214 -8.33 20.57 -13.59
N SER A 215 -8.51 20.69 -14.90
CA SER A 215 -8.75 19.52 -15.74
C SER A 215 -7.47 18.69 -15.83
N VAL A 216 -7.56 17.41 -15.53
CA VAL A 216 -6.40 16.51 -15.46
C VAL A 216 -6.48 15.45 -16.55
N THR A 217 -5.44 15.39 -17.37
CA THR A 217 -5.21 14.28 -18.30
C THR A 217 -3.96 13.53 -17.87
N LYS A 218 -4.08 12.21 -17.66
CA LYS A 218 -2.97 11.38 -17.17
C LYS A 218 -1.73 11.51 -18.07
N GLY A 219 -0.56 11.69 -17.45
CA GLY A 219 0.72 11.79 -18.13
C GLY A 219 1.07 13.17 -18.70
N THR A 220 0.12 14.13 -18.69
CA THR A 220 0.33 15.49 -19.21
C THR A 220 0.80 16.47 -18.14
N LEU A 221 1.11 17.69 -18.58
CA LEU A 221 1.45 18.80 -17.68
C LEU A 221 0.37 19.09 -16.65
N SER A 222 -0.92 18.99 -17.02
CA SER A 222 -2.02 19.22 -16.08
C SER A 222 -2.02 18.22 -14.92
N HIS A 223 -1.62 16.96 -15.19
CA HIS A 223 -1.45 15.95 -14.14
C HIS A 223 -0.33 16.32 -13.18
N LEU A 224 0.86 16.63 -13.70
CA LEU A 224 2.00 17.07 -12.89
C LEU A 224 1.66 18.32 -12.05
N GLN A 225 0.99 19.31 -12.64
CA GLN A 225 0.58 20.53 -11.93
C GLN A 225 -0.42 20.25 -10.80
N ALA A 226 -1.35 19.29 -11.00
CA ALA A 226 -2.28 18.87 -9.96
C ALA A 226 -1.56 18.21 -8.79
N GLU A 227 -0.60 17.33 -9.06
CA GLU A 227 0.24 16.70 -8.04
C GLU A 227 1.12 17.70 -7.29
N LEU A 228 1.80 18.60 -8.00
CA LEU A 228 2.61 19.65 -7.39
C LEU A 228 1.75 20.61 -6.54
N GLY A 229 0.51 20.87 -6.93
CA GLY A 229 -0.46 21.61 -6.13
C GLY A 229 -0.78 20.93 -4.81
N CYS A 230 -1.03 19.63 -4.85
CA CYS A 230 -1.19 18.81 -3.64
C CYS A 230 0.09 18.80 -2.80
N LEU A 231 1.23 18.60 -3.43
CA LEU A 231 2.52 18.51 -2.74
C LEU A 231 2.85 19.81 -1.97
N ARG A 232 2.59 21.00 -2.58
CA ARG A 232 2.70 22.30 -1.88
C ARG A 232 1.83 22.38 -0.63
N SER A 233 0.61 21.86 -0.71
CA SER A 233 -0.31 21.85 0.44
C SER A 233 0.11 20.86 1.51
N LEU A 234 0.58 19.67 1.13
CA LEU A 234 1.10 18.64 2.04
C LEU A 234 2.35 19.11 2.78
N LEU A 235 3.22 19.89 2.15
CA LEU A 235 4.44 20.43 2.77
C LEU A 235 4.19 21.40 3.93
N LYS A 236 2.97 21.95 4.05
CA LYS A 236 2.56 22.76 5.20
C LYS A 236 2.40 21.92 6.49
N HIS A 237 2.29 20.59 6.36
CA HIS A 237 2.22 19.65 7.46
C HIS A 237 3.61 19.04 7.70
N PRO A 238 4.29 19.29 8.83
CA PRO A 238 5.72 18.97 8.98
C PRO A 238 6.04 17.50 9.24
N GLU A 239 5.08 16.70 9.72
CA GLU A 239 5.36 15.42 10.37
C GLU A 239 5.63 14.24 9.43
N TRP A 240 5.08 14.24 8.22
CA TRP A 240 5.16 13.10 7.32
C TRP A 240 6.59 12.85 6.79
N LYS A 241 6.89 11.57 6.49
CA LYS A 241 8.23 11.10 6.10
C LYS A 241 8.35 10.82 4.61
N TYR A 242 7.31 10.24 4.01
CA TYR A 242 7.27 9.90 2.58
C TYR A 242 5.99 10.38 1.93
N PHE A 243 6.09 10.71 0.65
CA PHE A 243 4.99 11.07 -0.23
C PHE A 243 4.74 9.95 -1.24
N ILE A 244 3.47 9.67 -1.51
CA ILE A 244 3.01 8.70 -2.51
C ILE A 244 1.88 9.34 -3.32
N ASN A 245 1.97 9.30 -4.65
CA ASN A 245 0.91 9.78 -5.53
C ASN A 245 -0.01 8.64 -5.97
N LEU A 246 -1.31 8.89 -5.93
CA LEU A 246 -2.36 7.94 -6.25
C LEU A 246 -3.44 8.57 -7.13
N SER A 247 -4.21 7.71 -7.79
CA SER A 247 -5.49 8.03 -8.43
C SER A 247 -6.62 7.19 -7.81
N GLU A 248 -7.87 7.55 -8.07
CA GLU A 248 -9.02 6.79 -7.60
C GLU A 248 -9.06 5.33 -8.09
N ASN A 249 -8.33 5.03 -9.19
CA ASN A 249 -8.24 3.70 -9.78
C ASN A 249 -7.12 2.83 -9.18
N ASP A 250 -6.37 3.35 -8.22
CA ASP A 250 -5.35 2.61 -7.49
C ASP A 250 -5.94 1.91 -6.28
N PHE A 251 -5.31 0.81 -5.87
CA PHE A 251 -5.67 0.16 -4.62
C PHE A 251 -4.44 -0.42 -3.92
N PRO A 252 -4.37 -0.39 -2.57
CA PRO A 252 -3.22 -0.91 -1.83
C PRO A 252 -3.13 -2.44 -1.91
N LEU A 253 -1.91 -2.93 -2.08
CA LEU A 253 -1.55 -4.35 -2.00
C LEU A 253 -1.02 -4.71 -0.60
N LYS A 254 -0.67 -3.72 0.20
CA LYS A 254 -0.11 -3.82 1.53
C LYS A 254 -0.97 -3.07 2.55
N ILE A 255 -1.02 -3.56 3.77
CA ILE A 255 -1.65 -2.82 4.89
C ILE A 255 -0.73 -1.66 5.32
N ASN A 256 -1.28 -0.68 6.03
CA ASN A 256 -0.51 0.52 6.39
C ASN A 256 0.74 0.21 7.25
N SER A 257 0.66 -0.76 8.16
CA SER A 257 1.85 -1.18 8.96
C SER A 257 2.96 -1.77 8.08
N ASP A 258 2.61 -2.54 7.03
CA ASP A 258 3.58 -3.07 6.08
C ASP A 258 4.19 -1.95 5.24
N ILE A 259 3.36 -1.00 4.76
CA ILE A 259 3.82 0.20 4.06
C ILE A 259 4.84 0.96 4.91
N VAL A 260 4.53 1.22 6.18
CA VAL A 260 5.45 1.90 7.11
C VAL A 260 6.73 1.11 7.33
N ASN A 261 6.64 -0.22 7.47
CA ASN A 261 7.82 -1.09 7.64
C ASN A 261 8.71 -1.05 6.39
N ILE A 262 8.11 -1.12 5.20
CA ILE A 262 8.82 -1.05 3.92
C ILE A 262 9.48 0.32 3.76
N LEU A 263 8.73 1.43 3.90
CA LEU A 263 9.26 2.78 3.76
C LEU A 263 10.37 3.09 4.77
N THR A 264 10.25 2.60 6.01
CA THR A 264 11.32 2.73 7.01
C THR A 264 12.59 2.00 6.53
N SER A 265 12.45 0.84 5.87
CA SER A 265 13.59 0.06 5.39
C SER A 265 14.31 0.68 4.20
N LEU A 266 13.69 1.63 3.49
CA LEU A 266 14.31 2.40 2.42
C LEU A 266 15.34 3.42 2.92
N LYS A 267 15.36 3.74 4.23
CA LYS A 267 16.34 4.65 4.87
C LYS A 267 16.46 6.04 4.21
N GLY A 268 15.39 6.53 3.63
CA GLY A 268 15.35 7.82 2.92
C GLY A 268 15.44 7.71 1.40
N ALA A 269 15.75 6.55 0.81
CA ALA A 269 15.81 6.38 -0.63
C ALA A 269 14.45 6.65 -1.29
N ASN A 270 14.47 7.30 -2.44
CA ASN A 270 13.30 7.47 -3.29
C ASN A 270 13.08 6.21 -4.14
N SER A 271 11.84 5.82 -4.36
CA SER A 271 11.47 4.85 -5.38
C SER A 271 10.79 5.59 -6.54
N ILE A 272 11.62 6.09 -7.42
CA ILE A 272 11.24 6.82 -8.64
C ILE A 272 11.91 6.10 -9.80
N PRO A 273 11.15 5.47 -10.71
CA PRO A 273 11.72 4.80 -11.88
C PRO A 273 12.33 5.82 -12.84
N GLY A 274 13.37 5.42 -13.56
CA GLY A 274 13.96 6.29 -14.56
C GLY A 274 15.03 5.60 -15.41
N ILE A 275 15.00 5.92 -16.69
CA ILE A 275 16.02 5.59 -17.68
C ILE A 275 16.47 6.87 -18.38
N PRO A 276 17.69 6.92 -18.93
CA PRO A 276 18.12 8.07 -19.71
C PRO A 276 17.18 8.34 -20.89
N LEU A 277 16.84 9.60 -21.07
CA LEU A 277 16.03 10.05 -22.20
C LEU A 277 16.93 10.52 -23.34
N ASP A 278 16.71 10.02 -24.55
CA ASP A 278 17.39 10.55 -25.73
C ASP A 278 16.82 11.94 -26.07
N GLN A 279 17.60 12.98 -25.86
CA GLN A 279 17.22 14.37 -26.15
C GLN A 279 16.83 14.60 -27.62
N ARG A 280 17.33 13.77 -28.56
CA ARG A 280 16.97 13.87 -29.98
C ARG A 280 15.51 13.50 -30.25
N ALA A 281 14.91 12.72 -29.34
CA ALA A 281 13.50 12.39 -29.42
C ALA A 281 12.56 13.54 -28.97
N GLU A 282 13.10 14.50 -28.20
CA GLU A 282 12.36 15.64 -27.63
C GLU A 282 12.76 16.94 -28.34
N LYS A 283 12.23 17.13 -29.54
CA LYS A 283 12.45 18.36 -30.34
C LYS A 283 11.82 19.57 -29.63
N ASP A 284 12.50 20.71 -29.64
CA ASP A 284 12.00 22.01 -29.15
C ASP A 284 11.76 22.15 -27.63
N THR A 285 12.29 21.24 -26.82
CA THR A 285 12.13 21.34 -25.35
C THR A 285 12.98 22.42 -24.68
N GLY A 286 13.96 22.98 -25.41
CA GLY A 286 14.94 23.92 -24.82
C GLY A 286 16.06 23.21 -24.06
N LYS A 287 16.85 24.00 -23.32
CA LYS A 287 18.01 23.49 -22.59
C LYS A 287 17.69 23.26 -21.12
N LEU A 288 18.09 22.11 -20.60
CA LEU A 288 18.17 21.86 -19.15
C LEU A 288 19.28 22.74 -18.50
N PRO A 289 19.23 22.95 -17.17
CA PRO A 289 20.33 23.54 -16.45
C PRO A 289 21.66 22.85 -16.75
N SER A 290 22.77 23.60 -16.70
CA SER A 290 24.10 23.08 -17.02
C SER A 290 24.43 21.81 -16.23
N GLY A 291 24.90 20.77 -16.92
CA GLY A 291 25.28 19.49 -16.34
C GLY A 291 24.15 18.56 -15.99
N VAL A 292 22.88 18.99 -16.12
CA VAL A 292 21.70 18.14 -15.88
C VAL A 292 21.41 17.29 -17.10
N LYS A 293 21.28 15.98 -16.90
CA LYS A 293 20.90 15.01 -17.93
C LYS A 293 19.41 14.69 -17.84
N PRO A 294 18.69 14.54 -18.96
CA PRO A 294 17.28 14.18 -18.96
C PRO A 294 17.08 12.69 -18.68
N TYR A 295 16.05 12.40 -17.90
CA TYR A 295 15.58 11.05 -17.63
C TYR A 295 14.08 10.98 -17.79
N ILE A 296 13.59 9.78 -18.14
CA ILE A 296 12.17 9.45 -18.22
C ILE A 296 11.88 8.18 -17.41
N GLY A 297 10.76 8.16 -16.72
CA GLY A 297 10.33 7.01 -15.95
C GLY A 297 8.82 6.86 -16.00
N GLU A 298 8.27 6.24 -14.97
CA GLU A 298 6.83 6.25 -14.74
C GLU A 298 6.49 7.44 -13.82
N GLY A 299 5.25 7.96 -13.93
CA GLY A 299 4.81 9.05 -13.08
C GLY A 299 4.46 8.64 -11.66
N ASP A 300 4.51 7.34 -11.36
CA ASP A 300 4.17 6.78 -10.05
C ASP A 300 5.40 6.78 -9.14
N VAL A 301 5.35 7.56 -8.04
CA VAL A 301 6.53 7.85 -7.23
C VAL A 301 6.30 7.62 -5.74
N ILE A 302 7.36 7.19 -5.07
CA ILE A 302 7.54 7.28 -3.63
C ILE A 302 8.76 8.14 -3.40
N MET A 303 8.59 9.28 -2.73
CA MET A 303 9.71 10.17 -2.44
C MET A 303 9.72 10.60 -0.98
N ASN A 304 10.91 10.78 -0.42
CA ASN A 304 11.06 11.33 0.91
C ASN A 304 10.66 12.82 0.95
N ARG A 305 10.47 13.36 2.16
CA ARG A 305 10.03 14.75 2.35
C ARG A 305 11.01 15.77 1.77
N GLU A 306 12.31 15.50 1.84
CA GLU A 306 13.34 16.41 1.34
C GLU A 306 13.28 16.55 -0.19
N THR A 307 13.13 15.42 -0.90
CA THR A 307 12.92 15.42 -2.36
C THR A 307 11.63 16.17 -2.73
N ALA A 308 10.56 15.94 -1.99
CA ALA A 308 9.29 16.63 -2.22
C ALA A 308 9.43 18.16 -2.02
N HIS A 309 10.14 18.57 -0.98
CA HIS A 309 10.42 19.98 -0.73
C HIS A 309 11.27 20.60 -1.84
N PHE A 310 12.31 19.90 -2.28
CA PHE A 310 13.15 20.33 -3.40
C PHE A 310 12.33 20.49 -4.69
N ALA A 311 11.51 19.51 -5.06
CA ALA A 311 10.69 19.53 -6.26
C ALA A 311 9.76 20.75 -6.35
N VAL A 312 9.29 21.23 -5.20
CA VAL A 312 8.32 22.34 -5.12
C VAL A 312 9.00 23.71 -5.00
N ASN A 313 10.06 23.80 -4.18
CA ASN A 313 10.56 25.10 -3.71
C ASN A 313 11.91 25.49 -4.32
N ASN A 314 12.67 24.53 -4.87
CA ASN A 314 14.03 24.84 -5.35
C ASN A 314 14.01 25.47 -6.76
N PRO A 315 14.75 26.59 -7.01
CA PRO A 315 14.83 27.22 -8.32
C PRO A 315 15.34 26.30 -9.44
N GLN A 316 16.26 25.38 -9.14
CA GLN A 316 16.74 24.39 -10.12
C GLN A 316 15.62 23.42 -10.52
N ALA A 317 14.81 22.97 -9.56
CA ALA A 317 13.63 22.14 -9.86
C ALA A 317 12.61 22.89 -10.72
N GLN A 318 12.42 24.20 -10.48
CA GLN A 318 11.53 25.02 -11.33
C GLN A 318 12.09 25.16 -12.76
N SER A 319 13.40 25.19 -12.93
CA SER A 319 14.01 25.18 -14.27
C SER A 319 13.81 23.84 -14.98
N VAL A 320 13.94 22.72 -14.26
CA VAL A 320 13.60 21.38 -14.79
C VAL A 320 12.12 21.29 -15.13
N LEU A 321 11.23 21.87 -14.30
CA LEU A 321 9.79 21.89 -14.57
C LEU A 321 9.47 22.61 -15.87
N LYS A 322 10.04 23.81 -16.09
CA LYS A 322 9.86 24.58 -17.35
C LYS A 322 10.32 23.81 -18.57
N TRP A 323 11.39 23.03 -18.45
CA TRP A 323 11.84 22.14 -19.51
C TRP A 323 10.87 20.96 -19.71
N ALA A 324 10.48 20.27 -18.62
CA ALA A 324 9.58 19.13 -18.66
C ALA A 324 8.20 19.47 -19.23
N GLU A 325 7.70 20.71 -19.02
CA GLU A 325 6.44 21.21 -19.58
C GLU A 325 6.37 21.08 -21.10
N LYS A 326 7.51 21.08 -21.77
CA LYS A 326 7.61 20.99 -23.24
C LYS A 326 7.87 19.57 -23.73
N THR A 327 8.04 18.60 -22.84
CA THR A 327 8.23 17.19 -23.20
C THR A 327 6.88 16.52 -23.47
N GLN A 328 6.91 15.37 -24.15
CA GLN A 328 5.70 14.58 -24.39
C GLN A 328 5.08 14.03 -23.10
N HIS A 329 5.91 13.78 -22.09
CA HIS A 329 5.51 13.16 -20.82
C HIS A 329 6.03 13.92 -19.59
N PRO A 330 5.51 15.15 -19.32
CA PRO A 330 6.02 16.06 -18.29
C PRO A 330 6.18 15.45 -16.89
N GLN A 331 5.18 14.67 -16.44
CA GLN A 331 5.23 14.02 -15.13
C GLN A 331 6.36 12.97 -15.06
N GLN A 332 6.50 12.17 -16.11
CA GLN A 332 7.48 11.10 -16.18
C GLN A 332 8.92 11.62 -16.29
N THR A 333 9.11 12.72 -17.01
CA THR A 333 10.43 13.32 -17.17
C THR A 333 10.85 14.16 -15.97
N PHE A 334 9.93 14.88 -15.34
CA PHE A 334 10.23 15.78 -14.21
C PHE A 334 10.82 15.04 -13.01
N TYR A 335 10.08 14.07 -12.47
CA TYR A 335 10.51 13.34 -11.26
C TYR A 335 11.77 12.49 -11.52
N ALA A 336 11.83 11.81 -12.67
CA ALA A 336 13.00 11.03 -13.03
C ALA A 336 14.24 11.92 -13.18
N THR A 337 14.13 13.06 -13.87
CA THR A 337 15.27 14.00 -14.04
C THR A 337 15.76 14.52 -12.69
N LEU A 338 14.88 14.84 -11.74
CA LEU A 338 15.32 15.25 -10.40
C LEU A 338 16.06 14.14 -9.65
N ASN A 339 15.55 12.90 -9.72
CA ASN A 339 16.07 11.77 -8.95
C ASN A 339 17.42 11.25 -9.45
N TYR A 340 17.70 11.35 -10.76
CA TYR A 340 18.90 10.76 -11.39
C TYR A 340 20.02 11.75 -11.70
N ASN A 341 19.95 12.97 -11.14
CA ASN A 341 21.02 13.97 -11.20
C ASN A 341 21.55 14.33 -9.80
N PRO A 342 22.03 13.35 -8.99
CA PRO A 342 22.43 13.58 -7.60
C PRO A 342 23.63 14.52 -7.46
N ARG A 343 24.52 14.60 -8.46
CA ARG A 343 25.68 15.49 -8.44
C ARG A 343 25.28 16.97 -8.57
N GLN A 344 24.26 17.25 -9.39
CA GLN A 344 23.76 18.59 -9.67
C GLN A 344 22.84 19.10 -8.57
N PHE A 345 21.92 18.26 -8.11
CA PHE A 345 20.86 18.67 -7.18
C PHE A 345 21.15 18.36 -5.73
N LYS A 346 22.03 17.39 -5.44
CA LYS A 346 22.42 16.97 -4.08
C LYS A 346 21.20 16.63 -3.18
N ILE A 347 20.17 16.03 -3.75
CA ILE A 347 18.94 15.65 -3.02
C ILE A 347 19.20 14.33 -2.30
N LYS A 348 19.09 14.30 -0.97
CA LYS A 348 19.19 13.05 -0.20
C LYS A 348 18.11 12.06 -0.61
N GLY A 349 18.51 10.81 -0.79
CA GLY A 349 17.62 9.74 -1.25
C GLY A 349 17.50 9.62 -2.76
N SER A 350 18.11 10.55 -3.54
CA SER A 350 18.22 10.41 -4.99
C SER A 350 19.22 9.31 -5.37
N TYR A 351 19.07 8.74 -6.56
CA TYR A 351 19.88 7.64 -7.02
C TYR A 351 21.22 8.08 -7.60
N LYS A 352 22.33 7.51 -7.09
CA LYS A 352 23.71 7.79 -7.55
C LYS A 352 24.45 6.57 -8.11
N GLY A 353 23.75 5.44 -8.22
CA GLY A 353 24.36 4.18 -8.69
C GLY A 353 24.55 4.15 -10.20
N PRO A 354 25.18 3.09 -10.69
CA PRO A 354 25.35 2.87 -12.12
C PRO A 354 24.01 2.63 -12.79
N LEU A 355 23.84 3.15 -14.00
CA LEU A 355 22.73 2.82 -14.88
C LEU A 355 23.27 1.93 -16.00
N ASP A 356 22.66 0.79 -16.18
CA ASP A 356 22.97 -0.09 -17.29
C ASP A 356 22.33 0.44 -18.57
N PHE A 357 23.09 1.20 -19.32
CA PHE A 357 22.64 1.78 -20.59
C PHE A 357 22.45 0.73 -21.72
N GLN A 358 23.02 -0.48 -21.56
CA GLN A 358 22.86 -1.54 -22.57
C GLN A 358 21.55 -2.31 -22.38
N ASN A 359 21.12 -2.45 -21.12
CA ASN A 359 19.85 -3.09 -20.75
C ASN A 359 18.86 -2.04 -20.23
N LEU A 360 18.46 -1.06 -20.94
CA LEU A 360 17.58 0.06 -20.56
C LEU A 360 16.37 -0.32 -19.66
N LYS A 361 16.55 -1.33 -18.80
CA LYS A 361 15.57 -1.69 -17.78
C LYS A 361 15.58 -0.63 -16.71
N SER A 362 14.41 -0.09 -16.44
CA SER A 362 14.18 0.72 -15.25
C SER A 362 14.63 -0.05 -14.01
N LEU A 363 15.25 0.64 -13.06
CA LEU A 363 15.52 0.06 -11.74
C LEU A 363 14.22 -0.44 -11.12
N GLU A 364 14.32 -1.50 -10.35
CA GLU A 364 13.20 -2.07 -9.63
C GLU A 364 12.59 -1.02 -8.70
N HIS A 365 11.34 -0.67 -8.91
CA HIS A 365 10.58 0.30 -8.12
C HIS A 365 9.40 -0.39 -7.44
N ILE A 366 8.91 0.20 -6.35
CA ILE A 366 7.90 -0.43 -5.49
C ILE A 366 6.63 0.42 -5.32
N ALA A 367 6.52 1.52 -6.05
CA ALA A 367 5.38 2.42 -5.88
C ALA A 367 4.08 1.73 -6.30
N LYS A 368 4.02 1.28 -7.55
CA LYS A 368 2.78 0.80 -8.14
C LYS A 368 3.03 -0.29 -9.17
N PHE A 369 2.27 -1.37 -9.08
CA PHE A 369 2.21 -2.37 -10.13
C PHE A 369 1.22 -1.92 -11.20
N VAL A 370 1.70 -1.82 -12.44
CA VAL A 370 0.91 -1.51 -13.63
C VAL A 370 1.09 -2.63 -14.64
N ASP A 371 0.02 -3.38 -14.92
CA ASP A 371 0.06 -4.40 -15.96
C ASP A 371 -0.23 -3.77 -17.33
N SER A 372 0.81 -3.58 -18.13
CA SER A 372 0.68 -3.15 -19.52
C SER A 372 1.06 -4.29 -20.47
N LYS A 373 0.42 -4.34 -21.65
CA LYS A 373 0.62 -5.39 -22.67
C LYS A 373 2.09 -5.59 -23.05
N ASN A 374 2.88 -4.52 -23.00
CA ASN A 374 4.28 -4.54 -23.42
C ASN A 374 5.27 -4.80 -22.27
N ALA A 375 4.84 -4.68 -21.01
CA ALA A 375 5.73 -4.74 -19.84
C ALA A 375 5.50 -5.97 -18.96
N SER A 376 4.40 -6.70 -19.13
CA SER A 376 4.02 -7.81 -18.26
C SER A 376 3.70 -9.08 -19.06
N SER A 377 4.22 -10.21 -18.60
CA SER A 377 3.83 -11.55 -19.08
C SER A 377 2.55 -12.06 -18.40
N HIS A 378 1.95 -11.27 -17.48
CA HIS A 378 0.75 -11.66 -16.77
C HIS A 378 -0.47 -11.71 -17.69
N ALA A 379 -1.23 -12.78 -17.64
CA ALA A 379 -2.52 -12.89 -18.32
C ALA A 379 -3.56 -12.04 -17.57
N CYS A 380 -4.00 -10.94 -18.17
CA CYS A 380 -5.06 -10.11 -17.61
C CYS A 380 -6.40 -10.86 -17.61
N HIS A 381 -6.96 -11.12 -16.46
CA HIS A 381 -8.23 -11.85 -16.27
C HIS A 381 -9.46 -10.92 -16.18
N GLY A 382 -9.25 -9.61 -16.17
CA GLY A 382 -10.31 -8.61 -16.26
C GLY A 382 -10.50 -8.10 -17.68
N SER A 383 -10.25 -6.81 -17.92
CA SER A 383 -10.40 -6.17 -19.23
C SER A 383 -9.15 -5.37 -19.58
N ARG A 384 -8.72 -5.40 -20.84
CA ARG A 384 -7.65 -4.52 -21.31
C ARG A 384 -8.23 -3.25 -21.93
N SER A 385 -7.70 -2.10 -21.52
CA SER A 385 -8.03 -0.81 -22.12
C SER A 385 -7.44 -0.67 -23.53
N PHE A 386 -7.90 0.34 -24.28
CA PHE A 386 -7.34 0.70 -25.59
C PHE A 386 -5.82 0.94 -25.53
N HIS A 387 -5.32 1.52 -24.44
CA HIS A 387 -3.88 1.72 -24.22
C HIS A 387 -3.15 0.47 -23.68
N GLY A 388 -3.76 -0.71 -23.70
CA GLY A 388 -3.15 -1.96 -23.31
C GLY A 388 -3.04 -2.23 -21.80
N TYR A 389 -3.51 -1.33 -20.93
CA TYR A 389 -3.51 -1.54 -19.48
C TYR A 389 -4.57 -2.54 -19.05
N CYS A 390 -4.18 -3.48 -18.18
CA CYS A 390 -5.12 -4.40 -17.56
C CYS A 390 -5.97 -3.68 -16.50
N THR A 391 -7.28 -3.79 -16.61
CA THR A 391 -8.21 -3.53 -15.51
C THR A 391 -8.41 -4.87 -14.80
N PHE A 392 -8.00 -4.98 -13.55
CA PHE A 392 -7.95 -6.25 -12.84
C PHE A 392 -9.34 -6.83 -12.57
N GLY A 393 -9.43 -8.16 -12.69
CA GLY A 393 -10.60 -8.97 -12.34
C GLY A 393 -10.27 -9.97 -11.23
N VAL A 394 -11.26 -10.73 -10.80
CA VAL A 394 -11.09 -11.71 -9.71
C VAL A 394 -10.04 -12.78 -10.00
N GLY A 395 -9.77 -13.09 -11.27
CA GLY A 395 -8.73 -14.03 -11.67
C GLY A 395 -7.31 -13.51 -11.41
N ASP A 396 -7.13 -12.20 -11.27
CA ASP A 396 -5.83 -11.57 -11.04
C ASP A 396 -5.46 -11.53 -9.54
N LEU A 397 -6.41 -11.81 -8.63
CA LEU A 397 -6.19 -11.74 -7.19
C LEU A 397 -4.98 -12.55 -6.68
N PRO A 398 -4.77 -13.82 -7.11
CA PRO A 398 -3.61 -14.60 -6.67
C PRO A 398 -2.27 -13.98 -7.06
N TYR A 399 -2.23 -13.33 -8.22
CA TYR A 399 -1.04 -12.65 -8.71
C TYR A 399 -0.79 -11.36 -7.92
N LEU A 400 -1.83 -10.54 -7.72
CA LEU A 400 -1.74 -9.24 -7.06
C LEU A 400 -1.23 -9.32 -5.62
N ILE A 401 -1.69 -10.31 -4.83
CA ILE A 401 -1.28 -10.43 -3.41
C ILE A 401 0.20 -10.79 -3.23
N ASN A 402 0.84 -11.33 -4.26
CA ASN A 402 2.25 -11.71 -4.25
C ASN A 402 3.19 -10.62 -4.78
N ARG A 403 2.64 -9.50 -5.28
CA ARG A 403 3.42 -8.38 -5.78
C ARG A 403 4.23 -7.71 -4.67
N LYS A 404 5.36 -7.12 -5.05
CA LYS A 404 6.26 -6.39 -4.14
C LYS A 404 5.88 -4.91 -4.00
N GLU A 405 5.21 -4.36 -4.99
CA GLU A 405 4.76 -2.99 -5.01
C GLU A 405 3.73 -2.72 -3.89
N LEU A 406 3.64 -1.46 -3.47
CA LEU A 406 2.73 -1.03 -2.42
C LEU A 406 1.29 -0.94 -2.89
N PHE A 407 1.10 -0.54 -4.15
CA PHE A 407 -0.19 -0.33 -4.80
C PHE A 407 -0.25 -1.06 -6.13
N ALA A 408 -1.45 -1.15 -6.71
CA ALA A 408 -1.66 -1.58 -8.08
C ALA A 408 -2.67 -0.68 -8.80
N PHE A 409 -2.50 -0.53 -10.10
CA PHE A 409 -3.35 0.17 -11.04
C PHE A 409 -3.65 -0.80 -12.21
N ARG A 410 -4.86 -1.03 -12.64
CA ARG A 410 -6.07 -0.29 -12.59
C ARG A 410 -7.19 -1.15 -12.00
N PHE A 411 -7.89 -0.66 -10.97
CA PHE A 411 -9.14 -1.23 -10.51
C PHE A 411 -10.30 -0.38 -11.02
N ARG A 412 -11.40 -1.03 -11.44
CA ARG A 412 -12.61 -0.35 -11.89
C ARG A 412 -13.85 -1.08 -11.39
N TRP A 413 -14.64 -0.40 -10.60
CA TRP A 413 -15.87 -0.92 -10.01
C TRP A 413 -16.91 -1.32 -11.06
N ASP A 414 -17.00 -0.58 -12.16
CA ASP A 414 -17.91 -0.82 -13.27
C ASP A 414 -17.50 -2.03 -14.14
N ILE A 415 -16.26 -2.49 -14.07
CA ILE A 415 -15.74 -3.65 -14.80
C ILE A 415 -15.82 -4.92 -13.94
N ASP A 416 -15.22 -4.90 -12.75
CA ASP A 416 -15.30 -6.03 -11.82
C ASP A 416 -15.45 -5.52 -10.37
N ARG A 417 -16.67 -5.67 -9.85
CA ARG A 417 -17.02 -5.23 -8.50
C ARG A 417 -16.40 -6.10 -7.43
N LEU A 418 -16.21 -7.37 -7.74
CA LEU A 418 -15.81 -8.35 -6.75
C LEU A 418 -14.32 -8.27 -6.45
N VAL A 419 -13.47 -7.97 -7.45
CA VAL A 419 -12.04 -7.79 -7.23
C VAL A 419 -11.79 -6.70 -6.19
N LEU A 420 -12.43 -5.54 -6.32
CA LEU A 420 -12.27 -4.43 -5.38
C LEU A 420 -12.81 -4.80 -3.99
N GLN A 421 -13.96 -5.47 -3.93
CA GLN A 421 -14.53 -5.97 -2.67
C GLN A 421 -13.60 -6.94 -1.94
N CYS A 422 -12.98 -7.87 -2.68
CA CYS A 422 -12.04 -8.83 -2.11
C CYS A 422 -10.75 -8.14 -1.63
N MET A 423 -10.24 -7.17 -2.37
CA MET A 423 -9.10 -6.37 -1.95
C MET A 423 -9.40 -5.57 -0.67
N GLU A 424 -10.57 -4.92 -0.59
CA GLU A 424 -11.04 -4.24 0.63
C GLU A 424 -11.10 -5.19 1.82
N GLN A 425 -11.67 -6.38 1.62
CA GLN A 425 -11.76 -7.40 2.65
C GLN A 425 -10.38 -7.84 3.14
N MET A 426 -9.45 -8.08 2.21
CA MET A 426 -8.09 -8.48 2.53
C MET A 426 -7.37 -7.42 3.36
N ILE A 427 -7.40 -6.15 2.93
CA ILE A 427 -6.74 -5.05 3.64
C ILE A 427 -7.31 -4.89 5.06
N TYR A 428 -8.64 -4.92 5.20
CA TYR A 428 -9.29 -4.80 6.50
C TYR A 428 -8.95 -6.00 7.41
N GLN A 429 -9.05 -7.22 6.90
CA GLN A 429 -8.78 -8.44 7.66
C GLN A 429 -7.32 -8.51 8.10
N ARG A 430 -6.37 -8.26 7.20
CA ARG A 430 -4.94 -8.23 7.53
C ARG A 430 -4.59 -7.12 8.51
N SER A 431 -5.20 -5.93 8.40
CA SER A 431 -5.02 -4.85 9.39
C SER A 431 -5.49 -5.27 10.77
N LYS A 432 -6.64 -5.95 10.86
CA LYS A 432 -7.18 -6.48 12.12
C LYS A 432 -6.30 -7.58 12.69
N GLU A 433 -5.86 -8.52 11.86
CA GLU A 433 -4.95 -9.60 12.28
C GLU A 433 -3.61 -9.08 12.76
N GLN A 434 -3.04 -8.09 12.08
CA GLN A 434 -1.79 -7.45 12.47
C GLN A 434 -1.92 -6.70 13.80
N PHE A 435 -3.05 -6.05 14.05
CA PHE A 435 -3.32 -5.41 15.34
C PHE A 435 -3.46 -6.43 16.47
N MET A 436 -4.20 -7.52 16.25
CA MET A 436 -4.45 -8.54 17.28
C MET A 436 -3.28 -9.49 17.50
N TYR A 437 -2.52 -9.76 16.46
CA TYR A 437 -1.41 -10.72 16.44
C TYR A 437 -0.25 -10.14 15.62
N PRO A 438 0.47 -9.15 16.16
CA PRO A 438 1.57 -8.51 15.46
C PRO A 438 2.58 -9.53 14.93
N LYS A 439 2.95 -9.38 13.66
CA LYS A 439 3.97 -10.19 12.99
C LYS A 439 4.97 -9.27 12.33
N ASP A 440 6.21 -9.68 12.34
CA ASP A 440 7.24 -9.00 11.57
C ASP A 440 7.01 -9.19 10.07
N TYR A 441 7.18 -8.11 9.33
CA TYR A 441 7.11 -8.13 7.88
C TYR A 441 8.47 -8.51 7.29
N ALA A 442 8.50 -9.41 6.29
CA ALA A 442 9.73 -9.81 5.62
C ALA A 442 10.30 -8.66 4.76
N LEU A 443 11.33 -8.00 5.26
CA LEU A 443 11.91 -6.80 4.65
C LEU A 443 13.17 -7.06 3.83
N SER A 444 13.63 -8.32 3.71
CA SER A 444 14.90 -8.63 3.05
C SER A 444 14.95 -8.09 1.62
N PHE A 445 13.92 -8.32 0.82
CA PHE A 445 13.82 -7.79 -0.54
C PHE A 445 13.99 -6.26 -0.59
N TYR A 446 13.25 -5.52 0.22
CA TYR A 446 13.24 -4.05 0.19
C TYR A 446 14.56 -3.43 0.68
N LYS A 447 15.24 -4.06 1.64
CA LYS A 447 16.54 -3.61 2.14
C LYS A 447 17.66 -3.75 1.10
N HIS A 448 17.51 -4.67 0.15
CA HIS A 448 18.52 -4.96 -0.87
C HIS A 448 18.22 -4.32 -2.23
N LEU A 449 17.18 -3.51 -2.35
CA LEU A 449 16.92 -2.74 -3.56
C LEU A 449 18.11 -1.84 -3.91
N ASP A 450 18.41 -1.72 -5.19
CA ASP A 450 19.52 -0.88 -5.67
C ASP A 450 19.33 0.61 -5.30
N ILE A 451 18.09 1.08 -5.26
CA ILE A 451 17.77 2.42 -4.77
C ILE A 451 18.22 2.65 -3.32
N VAL A 452 18.23 1.62 -2.48
CA VAL A 452 18.68 1.69 -1.08
C VAL A 452 20.20 1.62 -0.98
N LYS A 453 20.85 0.76 -1.78
CA LYS A 453 22.30 0.62 -1.80
C LYS A 453 23.00 1.86 -2.36
N HIS A 454 22.39 2.49 -3.36
CA HIS A 454 22.99 3.55 -4.16
C HIS A 454 22.28 4.91 -3.98
N GLN A 455 21.69 5.17 -2.84
CA GLN A 455 21.13 6.49 -2.51
C GLN A 455 22.23 7.49 -2.14
N LEU A 456 21.98 8.77 -2.39
CA LEU A 456 22.84 9.89 -1.96
C LEU A 456 22.70 10.12 -0.45
#